data_fa663346b3922e5d8d5224b17e8359d9
#
_entry.id   fa663346b3922e5d8d5224b17e8359d9
#
_cell.length_a   1.000
_cell.length_b   1.000
_cell.length_c   1.000
_cell.angle_alpha   90.00
_cell.angle_beta   90.00
_cell.angle_gamma   90.00
#
_symmetry.space_group_name_H-M   'P 1'
#
loop_
_entity.id
_entity.type
_entity.pdbx_description
1 polymer ?
#
loop_
_entity_poly.entity_id
_entity_poly.type
_entity_poly.pdbx_seq_one_letter_code
_entity_poly.pdbx_strand_id
1 'polypeptide(L)'
;MPSIGRTIAVVSMSLMLASCTTQPTAPVRVTAATAPDTAACIDNLAKDRQGASRTLDPGNISVVNWNIQKGRNTEWVEDLSAIGAEPDLLILQEASVRTNVWRDLVPEHHESFAEGFGPDWSPSGVMTVSAAEPLTECELVAHEPWFGTRKATLITEYALSDTDRTLLVVNIHGINFALGISDLKNQFAQARAVIEEHDGPVVFSGDFNTWRSQRARALEEMLEALGLTALDFDVDHRKRFFGWALDHIYVRGLYSEYATTLQSDASDHNPMTVRLRLAEQPLRVRAAR
;
A
#
# COMPACT_ATOMS: atom_id res chain seq x y z
N MET A 1 -29.58 -82.58 50.38
CA MET A 1 -29.11 -81.94 49.13
C MET A 1 -29.58 -80.50 49.19
N PRO A 2 -28.70 -79.50 49.41
CA PRO A 2 -29.11 -78.10 49.54
C PRO A 2 -29.05 -77.40 48.21
N SER A 3 -30.10 -76.65 47.92
CA SER A 3 -30.26 -75.78 46.74
C SER A 3 -29.54 -74.51 46.94
N ILE A 4 -28.73 -74.17 45.95
CA ILE A 4 -27.94 -72.90 45.93
C ILE A 4 -28.82 -71.84 45.28
N GLY A 5 -29.24 -70.84 46.08
CA GLY A 5 -29.89 -69.64 45.58
C GLY A 5 -28.84 -68.66 45.01
N ARG A 6 -28.99 -68.27 43.76
CA ARG A 6 -28.20 -67.19 43.11
C ARG A 6 -28.91 -65.89 43.31
N THR A 7 -28.28 -64.97 44.04
CA THR A 7 -28.72 -63.62 44.19
C THR A 7 -28.13 -62.83 43.03
N ILE A 8 -28.96 -62.22 42.21
CA ILE A 8 -28.56 -61.28 41.13
C ILE A 8 -28.59 -59.88 41.72
N ALA A 9 -27.40 -59.27 41.81
CA ALA A 9 -27.27 -57.88 42.16
C ALA A 9 -27.44 -56.99 40.91
N VAL A 10 -28.51 -56.21 40.92
CA VAL A 10 -28.76 -55.18 39.87
C VAL A 10 -27.97 -53.95 40.24
N VAL A 11 -26.92 -53.66 39.47
CA VAL A 11 -26.13 -52.40 39.57
C VAL A 11 -26.84 -51.33 38.71
N SER A 12 -27.51 -50.41 39.36
CA SER A 12 -28.05 -49.21 38.68
C SER A 12 -26.93 -48.23 38.38
N MET A 13 -26.58 -48.08 37.11
CA MET A 13 -25.65 -47.10 36.61
C MET A 13 -26.40 -45.80 36.31
N SER A 14 -26.30 -44.83 37.22
CA SER A 14 -26.84 -43.48 37.02
C SER A 14 -25.96 -42.69 36.05
N LEU A 15 -26.45 -42.43 34.83
CA LEU A 15 -25.84 -41.53 33.87
C LEU A 15 -26.02 -40.06 34.37
N MET A 16 -24.95 -39.46 34.83
CA MET A 16 -24.92 -38.02 35.02
C MET A 16 -24.67 -37.35 33.64
N LEU A 17 -25.72 -36.75 33.07
CA LEU A 17 -25.61 -35.88 31.93
C LEU A 17 -25.03 -34.52 32.40
N ALA A 18 -23.74 -34.35 32.18
CA ALA A 18 -23.08 -33.03 32.35
C ALA A 18 -23.54 -32.13 31.18
N SER A 19 -24.45 -31.21 31.46
CA SER A 19 -24.81 -30.14 30.54
C SER A 19 -23.62 -29.16 30.42
N CYS A 20 -22.85 -29.26 29.35
CA CYS A 20 -21.92 -28.23 28.94
C CYS A 20 -22.73 -27.02 28.46
N THR A 21 -22.97 -26.04 29.32
CA THR A 21 -23.39 -24.71 28.91
C THR A 21 -22.18 -24.02 28.29
N THR A 22 -22.08 -23.96 26.98
CA THR A 22 -21.16 -23.10 26.25
C THR A 22 -21.63 -21.66 26.49
N GLN A 23 -20.92 -20.92 27.36
CA GLN A 23 -21.06 -19.48 27.43
C GLN A 23 -20.59 -18.88 26.10
N PRO A 24 -21.36 -17.92 25.52
CA PRO A 24 -20.89 -17.19 24.36
C PRO A 24 -19.64 -16.41 24.76
N THR A 25 -18.48 -16.77 24.25
CA THR A 25 -17.25 -15.99 24.37
C THR A 25 -17.51 -14.67 23.63
N ALA A 26 -17.48 -13.56 24.37
CA ALA A 26 -17.49 -12.23 23.78
C ALA A 26 -16.39 -12.14 22.73
N PRO A 27 -16.61 -11.47 21.58
CA PRO A 27 -15.59 -11.33 20.57
C PRO A 27 -14.40 -10.62 21.22
N VAL A 28 -13.27 -11.30 21.27
CA VAL A 28 -12.00 -10.70 21.66
C VAL A 28 -11.74 -9.65 20.61
N ARG A 29 -11.89 -8.35 20.97
CA ARG A 29 -11.31 -7.26 20.19
C ARG A 29 -9.81 -7.46 20.25
N VAL A 30 -9.27 -8.10 19.23
CA VAL A 30 -7.84 -8.01 18.96
C VAL A 30 -7.65 -6.57 18.47
N THR A 31 -7.31 -5.67 19.37
CA THR A 31 -6.59 -4.45 19.00
C THR A 31 -5.27 -4.99 18.45
N ALA A 32 -5.16 -5.03 17.11
CA ALA A 32 -3.89 -5.31 16.48
C ALA A 32 -2.91 -4.28 17.06
N ALA A 33 -1.93 -4.73 17.84
CA ALA A 33 -0.85 -3.87 18.28
C ALA A 33 -0.21 -3.34 16.99
N THR A 34 -0.26 -2.02 16.80
CA THR A 34 0.39 -1.37 15.66
C THR A 34 1.85 -1.79 15.68
N ALA A 35 2.37 -2.28 14.56
CA ALA A 35 3.77 -2.66 14.50
C ALA A 35 4.64 -1.46 14.89
N PRO A 36 5.78 -1.65 15.58
CA PRO A 36 6.61 -0.53 16.04
C PRO A 36 6.96 0.47 14.93
N ASP A 37 7.22 -0.02 13.72
CA ASP A 37 7.53 0.81 12.55
C ASP A 37 6.34 1.68 12.11
N THR A 38 5.12 1.15 12.19
CA THR A 38 3.90 1.90 11.87
C THR A 38 3.66 3.02 12.89
N ALA A 39 3.87 2.76 14.19
CA ALA A 39 3.74 3.78 15.22
C ALA A 39 4.77 4.90 15.04
N ALA A 40 6.04 4.55 14.77
CA ALA A 40 7.08 5.52 14.49
C ALA A 40 6.77 6.36 13.23
N CYS A 41 6.19 5.74 12.21
CA CYS A 41 5.76 6.43 11.01
C CYS A 41 4.66 7.47 11.30
N ILE A 42 3.67 7.09 12.11
CA ILE A 42 2.58 7.98 12.54
C ILE A 42 3.12 9.17 13.37
N ASP A 43 4.03 8.88 14.30
CA ASP A 43 4.65 9.90 15.15
C ASP A 43 5.48 10.91 14.36
N ASN A 44 6.03 10.50 13.22
CA ASN A 44 6.85 11.31 12.34
C ASN A 44 6.05 12.08 11.28
N LEU A 45 4.73 11.85 11.12
CA LEU A 45 3.93 12.63 10.19
C LEU A 45 4.08 14.14 10.48
N ALA A 46 4.33 14.90 9.44
CA ALA A 46 4.52 16.34 9.55
C ALA A 46 3.22 17.00 10.04
N LYS A 47 3.33 17.77 11.11
CA LYS A 47 2.20 18.53 11.68
C LYS A 47 2.02 19.86 10.99
N ASP A 48 3.08 20.33 10.34
CA ASP A 48 3.08 21.56 9.55
C ASP A 48 4.16 21.46 8.45
N ARG A 49 4.16 22.42 7.55
CA ARG A 49 5.09 22.50 6.42
C ARG A 49 6.39 23.26 6.72
N GLN A 50 6.70 23.51 7.97
CA GLN A 50 7.89 24.26 8.35
C GLN A 50 9.16 23.48 7.96
N GLY A 51 10.04 24.15 7.24
CA GLY A 51 11.31 23.57 6.79
C GLY A 51 11.34 23.05 5.36
N ALA A 52 10.23 23.04 4.62
CA ALA A 52 10.25 22.66 3.21
C ALA A 52 11.08 23.66 2.39
N SER A 53 12.11 23.16 1.70
CA SER A 53 12.94 23.96 0.77
C SER A 53 12.23 24.14 -0.57
N ARG A 54 11.45 23.15 -1.02
CA ARG A 54 10.61 23.15 -2.22
C ARG A 54 9.25 22.55 -1.89
N THR A 55 8.23 22.99 -2.62
CA THR A 55 6.85 22.56 -2.45
C THR A 55 6.28 22.06 -3.78
N LEU A 56 5.31 21.17 -3.74
CA LEU A 56 4.56 20.77 -4.93
C LEU A 56 3.42 21.77 -5.21
N ASP A 57 3.17 22.03 -6.49
CA ASP A 57 2.04 22.89 -6.91
C ASP A 57 0.72 22.10 -6.78
N PRO A 58 -0.19 22.46 -5.84
CA PRO A 58 -1.45 21.77 -5.67
C PRO A 58 -2.39 21.88 -6.89
N GLY A 59 -2.13 22.83 -7.78
CA GLY A 59 -2.87 23.00 -9.03
C GLY A 59 -2.37 22.12 -10.19
N ASN A 60 -1.20 21.48 -10.05
CA ASN A 60 -0.60 20.71 -11.14
C ASN A 60 0.44 19.72 -10.61
N ILE A 61 0.00 18.60 -10.07
CA ILE A 61 0.88 17.52 -9.58
C ILE A 61 0.92 16.42 -10.64
N SER A 62 2.06 16.27 -11.29
CA SER A 62 2.30 15.19 -12.26
C SER A 62 2.87 13.95 -11.56
N VAL A 63 2.26 12.79 -11.78
CA VAL A 63 2.64 11.52 -11.16
C VAL A 63 2.82 10.45 -12.21
N VAL A 64 3.92 9.73 -12.13
CA VAL A 64 4.15 8.48 -12.88
C VAL A 64 4.32 7.35 -11.88
N ASN A 65 3.58 6.24 -12.08
CA ASN A 65 3.77 5.00 -11.33
C ASN A 65 4.15 3.86 -12.26
N TRP A 66 5.19 3.11 -11.88
CA TRP A 66 5.64 1.98 -12.67
C TRP A 66 6.43 0.94 -11.85
N ASN A 67 6.05 -0.32 -11.95
CA ASN A 67 6.93 -1.44 -11.57
C ASN A 67 7.91 -1.69 -12.74
N ILE A 68 9.19 -1.39 -12.53
CA ILE A 68 10.24 -1.41 -13.57
C ILE A 68 10.99 -2.74 -13.66
N GLN A 69 10.51 -3.79 -13.03
CA GLN A 69 11.10 -5.13 -13.08
C GLN A 69 12.63 -5.14 -12.85
N LYS A 70 13.10 -4.41 -11.82
CA LYS A 70 14.52 -4.24 -11.43
C LYS A 70 15.39 -3.53 -12.49
N GLY A 71 14.75 -2.81 -13.43
CA GLY A 71 15.46 -2.15 -14.53
C GLY A 71 16.22 -3.13 -15.43
N ARG A 72 15.71 -4.34 -15.61
CA ARG A 72 16.38 -5.40 -16.42
C ARG A 72 16.52 -5.01 -17.87
N ASN A 73 15.53 -4.33 -18.43
CA ASN A 73 15.58 -3.75 -19.76
C ASN A 73 15.76 -2.24 -19.61
N THR A 74 16.82 -1.67 -20.19
CA THR A 74 17.13 -0.25 -20.07
C THR A 74 16.21 0.67 -20.89
N GLU A 75 15.42 0.11 -21.80
CA GLU A 75 14.42 0.86 -22.60
C GLU A 75 13.38 1.58 -21.73
N TRP A 76 13.17 1.15 -20.48
CA TRP A 76 12.25 1.84 -19.56
C TRP A 76 12.62 3.32 -19.34
N VAL A 77 13.89 3.68 -19.53
CA VAL A 77 14.38 5.06 -19.45
C VAL A 77 13.90 5.88 -20.65
N GLU A 78 13.98 5.29 -21.84
CA GLU A 78 13.52 5.91 -23.08
C GLU A 78 12.01 6.08 -23.04
N ASP A 79 11.28 5.06 -22.56
CA ASP A 79 9.84 5.10 -22.36
C ASP A 79 9.45 6.18 -21.35
N LEU A 80 10.19 6.30 -20.25
CA LEU A 80 9.94 7.33 -19.26
C LEU A 80 10.18 8.74 -19.83
N SER A 81 11.22 8.90 -20.65
CA SER A 81 11.51 10.15 -21.37
C SER A 81 10.42 10.48 -22.40
N ALA A 82 9.86 9.47 -23.06
CA ALA A 82 8.78 9.62 -24.05
C ALA A 82 7.42 10.03 -23.41
N ILE A 83 7.23 9.79 -22.11
CA ILE A 83 6.08 10.31 -21.35
C ILE A 83 6.07 11.84 -21.35
N GLY A 84 7.21 12.48 -21.63
CA GLY A 84 7.30 13.89 -22.07
C GLY A 84 7.16 14.92 -20.96
N ALA A 85 7.20 14.53 -19.72
CA ALA A 85 7.22 15.47 -18.60
C ALA A 85 8.21 14.98 -17.53
N GLU A 86 8.94 15.91 -16.97
CA GLU A 86 9.60 15.71 -15.68
C GLU A 86 8.49 15.56 -14.64
N PRO A 87 8.22 14.35 -14.12
CA PRO A 87 7.14 14.18 -13.16
C PRO A 87 7.52 14.81 -11.82
N ASP A 88 6.55 15.43 -11.14
CA ASP A 88 6.74 15.89 -9.77
C ASP A 88 6.96 14.73 -8.82
N LEU A 89 6.32 13.58 -9.13
CA LEU A 89 6.42 12.33 -8.37
C LEU A 89 6.59 11.15 -9.33
N LEU A 90 7.73 10.46 -9.23
CA LEU A 90 7.98 9.19 -9.92
C LEU A 90 7.95 8.07 -8.87
N ILE A 91 6.92 7.22 -8.92
CA ILE A 91 6.62 6.17 -7.95
C ILE A 91 6.98 4.83 -8.58
N LEU A 92 8.07 4.22 -8.13
CA LEU A 92 8.65 3.02 -8.72
C LEU A 92 8.55 1.82 -7.79
N GLN A 93 8.24 0.65 -8.34
CA GLN A 93 8.37 -0.64 -7.68
C GLN A 93 9.45 -1.47 -8.37
N GLU A 94 10.03 -2.39 -7.63
CA GLU A 94 11.22 -3.14 -8.04
C GLU A 94 12.39 -2.25 -8.50
N ALA A 95 12.46 -1.03 -7.99
CA ALA A 95 13.58 -0.13 -8.25
C ALA A 95 14.84 -0.57 -7.49
N SER A 96 16.01 -0.21 -8.00
CA SER A 96 17.29 -0.40 -7.32
C SER A 96 18.00 0.93 -7.15
N VAL A 97 18.58 1.17 -5.98
CA VAL A 97 19.40 2.36 -5.72
C VAL A 97 20.63 2.49 -6.65
N ARG A 98 20.96 1.44 -7.37
CA ARG A 98 22.04 1.43 -8.36
C ARG A 98 21.59 1.91 -9.74
N THR A 99 20.30 1.91 -10.01
CA THR A 99 19.72 2.35 -11.29
C THR A 99 19.49 3.86 -11.22
N ASN A 100 20.52 4.66 -11.45
CA ASN A 100 20.49 6.12 -11.26
C ASN A 100 19.91 6.89 -12.46
N VAL A 101 19.12 6.26 -13.29
CA VAL A 101 18.74 6.80 -14.60
C VAL A 101 17.79 7.99 -14.51
N TRP A 102 16.99 8.07 -13.45
CA TRP A 102 16.11 9.21 -13.18
C TRP A 102 16.85 10.53 -12.92
N ARG A 103 18.15 10.50 -12.58
CA ARG A 103 18.95 11.70 -12.34
C ARG A 103 19.04 12.59 -13.57
N ASP A 104 18.98 11.99 -14.75
CA ASP A 104 18.98 12.73 -16.01
C ASP A 104 17.56 13.20 -16.41
N LEU A 105 16.52 12.60 -15.81
CA LEU A 105 15.11 12.85 -16.14
C LEU A 105 14.45 13.86 -15.19
N VAL A 106 14.88 13.90 -13.95
CA VAL A 106 14.37 14.82 -12.93
C VAL A 106 15.54 15.54 -12.28
N PRO A 107 16.03 16.64 -12.88
CA PRO A 107 17.08 17.45 -12.28
C PRO A 107 16.67 17.98 -10.90
N GLU A 108 17.60 18.04 -9.96
CA GLU A 108 17.33 18.52 -8.59
C GLU A 108 16.19 17.76 -7.88
N HIS A 109 16.25 16.43 -7.87
CA HIS A 109 15.29 15.56 -7.26
C HIS A 109 15.75 15.02 -5.89
N HIS A 110 14.79 14.50 -5.14
CA HIS A 110 15.00 13.74 -3.90
C HIS A 110 14.61 12.28 -4.13
N GLU A 111 15.43 11.36 -3.65
CA GLU A 111 15.21 9.93 -3.73
C GLU A 111 14.89 9.38 -2.35
N SER A 112 13.69 8.86 -2.16
CA SER A 112 13.28 8.09 -0.99
C SER A 112 13.18 6.62 -1.37
N PHE A 113 13.75 5.72 -0.56
CA PHE A 113 13.83 4.29 -0.89
C PHE A 113 13.52 3.41 0.32
N ALA A 114 12.64 2.43 0.13
CA ALA A 114 12.38 1.38 1.09
C ALA A 114 12.78 0.01 0.50
N GLU A 115 13.70 -0.68 1.21
CA GLU A 115 14.26 -1.93 0.75
C GLU A 115 13.23 -3.06 0.81
N GLY A 116 13.02 -3.71 -0.31
CA GLY A 116 12.24 -4.91 -0.48
C GLY A 116 13.12 -6.15 -0.66
N PHE A 117 13.03 -6.78 -1.81
CA PHE A 117 13.74 -8.00 -2.15
C PHE A 117 14.96 -7.73 -3.04
N GLY A 118 16.04 -8.40 -2.73
CA GLY A 118 17.25 -8.40 -3.55
C GLY A 118 18.44 -8.96 -2.79
N PRO A 119 19.54 -9.29 -3.45
CA PRO A 119 20.77 -9.61 -2.76
C PRO A 119 21.36 -8.33 -2.15
N ASP A 120 22.06 -8.44 -1.03
CA ASP A 120 22.65 -7.30 -0.29
C ASP A 120 23.52 -6.39 -1.16
N TRP A 121 24.12 -6.92 -2.22
CA TRP A 121 24.94 -6.15 -3.15
C TRP A 121 24.12 -5.39 -4.21
N SER A 122 22.83 -5.68 -4.36
CA SER A 122 21.90 -4.98 -5.25
C SER A 122 20.46 -5.09 -4.72
N PRO A 123 20.15 -4.40 -3.63
CA PRO A 123 18.79 -4.38 -3.09
C PRO A 123 17.84 -3.73 -4.09
N SER A 124 16.66 -4.30 -4.21
CA SER A 124 15.54 -3.71 -4.92
C SER A 124 14.38 -3.47 -3.95
N GLY A 125 13.57 -2.48 -4.24
CA GLY A 125 12.48 -2.10 -3.35
C GLY A 125 11.48 -1.17 -4.03
N VAL A 126 10.85 -0.34 -3.24
CA VAL A 126 10.02 0.75 -3.74
C VAL A 126 10.79 2.06 -3.59
N MET A 127 10.66 2.92 -4.58
CA MET A 127 11.34 4.20 -4.63
C MET A 127 10.37 5.29 -5.04
N THR A 128 10.41 6.42 -4.36
CA THR A 128 9.74 7.63 -4.78
C THR A 128 10.79 8.70 -5.08
N VAL A 129 10.84 9.13 -6.34
CA VAL A 129 11.65 10.26 -6.78
C VAL A 129 10.74 11.47 -6.87
N SER A 130 11.12 12.57 -6.26
CA SER A 130 10.25 13.75 -6.13
C SER A 130 10.98 15.05 -6.44
N ALA A 131 10.27 16.01 -7.04
CA ALA A 131 10.76 17.35 -7.29
C ALA A 131 10.88 18.20 -6.00
N ALA A 132 10.20 17.79 -4.93
CA ALA A 132 10.27 18.45 -3.62
C ALA A 132 10.89 17.54 -2.57
N GLU A 133 11.62 18.11 -1.63
CA GLU A 133 12.14 17.38 -0.47
C GLU A 133 10.99 16.91 0.42
N PRO A 134 10.92 15.62 0.80
CA PRO A 134 9.89 15.14 1.69
C PRO A 134 10.10 15.71 3.10
N LEU A 135 8.99 16.09 3.74
CA LEU A 135 8.95 16.49 5.16
C LEU A 135 9.10 15.28 6.08
N THR A 136 8.62 14.15 5.61
CA THR A 136 8.63 12.88 6.35
C THR A 136 8.88 11.74 5.38
N GLU A 137 9.72 10.81 5.81
CA GLU A 137 9.94 9.53 5.14
C GLU A 137 9.82 8.41 6.15
N CYS A 138 9.13 7.34 5.79
CA CYS A 138 9.15 6.12 6.57
C CYS A 138 8.86 4.88 5.72
N GLU A 139 9.39 3.76 6.15
CA GLU A 139 9.20 2.47 5.50
C GLU A 139 8.41 1.50 6.37
N LEU A 140 7.54 0.74 5.75
CA LEU A 140 6.84 -0.38 6.36
C LEU A 140 7.21 -1.65 5.61
N VAL A 141 7.49 -2.72 6.34
CA VAL A 141 7.94 -3.98 5.77
C VAL A 141 6.96 -5.10 6.08
N ALA A 142 6.56 -5.82 5.04
CA ALA A 142 5.86 -7.09 5.15
C ALA A 142 6.73 -8.21 4.55
N HIS A 143 6.43 -9.46 4.87
CA HIS A 143 7.19 -10.61 4.38
C HIS A 143 6.29 -11.60 3.66
N GLU A 144 6.76 -12.07 2.51
CA GLU A 144 6.13 -13.19 1.81
C GLU A 144 6.17 -14.44 2.70
N PRO A 145 5.03 -15.12 2.95
CA PRO A 145 4.97 -16.16 3.98
C PRO A 145 5.83 -17.39 3.70
N TRP A 146 6.17 -17.65 2.42
CA TRP A 146 6.90 -18.87 2.05
C TRP A 146 8.38 -18.67 1.79
N PHE A 147 8.75 -17.49 1.35
CA PHE A 147 10.13 -17.19 0.96
C PHE A 147 10.83 -16.21 1.90
N GLY A 148 10.07 -15.65 2.87
CA GLY A 148 10.59 -14.59 3.74
C GLY A 148 10.98 -13.31 2.97
N THR A 149 10.63 -13.24 1.68
CA THR A 149 10.94 -12.10 0.81
C THR A 149 10.28 -10.85 1.34
N ARG A 150 11.04 -9.79 1.53
CA ARG A 150 10.54 -8.49 1.99
C ARG A 150 9.72 -7.82 0.88
N LYS A 151 8.59 -7.25 1.28
CA LYS A 151 7.74 -6.38 0.45
C LYS A 151 7.61 -5.06 1.18
N ALA A 152 8.09 -4.01 0.56
CA ALA A 152 8.14 -2.69 1.17
C ALA A 152 6.93 -1.84 0.80
N THR A 153 6.57 -0.95 1.72
CA THR A 153 5.71 0.21 1.50
C THR A 153 6.48 1.43 1.95
N LEU A 154 6.68 2.40 1.06
CA LEU A 154 7.33 3.66 1.35
C LEU A 154 6.28 4.75 1.50
N ILE A 155 6.38 5.53 2.55
CA ILE A 155 5.49 6.64 2.83
C ILE A 155 6.33 7.92 2.87
N THR A 156 5.93 8.90 2.07
CA THR A 156 6.56 10.22 2.02
C THR A 156 5.50 11.30 2.13
N GLU A 157 5.84 12.43 2.72
CA GLU A 157 4.93 13.55 2.90
C GLU A 157 5.55 14.84 2.37
N TYR A 158 4.80 15.61 1.60
CA TYR A 158 5.29 16.78 0.89
C TYR A 158 4.48 18.02 1.23
N ALA A 159 5.16 19.17 1.36
CA ALA A 159 4.49 20.46 1.45
C ALA A 159 3.87 20.84 0.10
N LEU A 160 2.67 21.41 0.14
CA LEU A 160 2.00 21.99 -1.02
C LEU A 160 2.16 23.52 -1.00
N SER A 161 2.35 24.15 -2.17
CA SER A 161 2.42 25.61 -2.27
C SER A 161 1.07 26.27 -1.92
N ASP A 162 1.13 27.48 -1.42
CA ASP A 162 -0.04 28.34 -1.16
C ASP A 162 -1.14 27.74 -0.27
N THR A 163 -0.80 26.71 0.54
CA THR A 163 -1.71 26.07 1.50
C THR A 163 -0.92 25.51 2.69
N ASP A 164 -1.56 25.38 3.84
CA ASP A 164 -0.98 24.71 5.01
C ASP A 164 -1.13 23.17 4.97
N ARG A 165 -1.66 22.63 3.87
CA ARG A 165 -1.86 21.20 3.70
C ARG A 165 -0.59 20.55 3.17
N THR A 166 -0.42 19.28 3.53
CA THR A 166 0.63 18.41 3.00
C THR A 166 0.01 17.28 2.19
N LEU A 167 0.76 16.75 1.21
CA LEU A 167 0.39 15.59 0.41
C LEU A 167 1.09 14.35 0.97
N LEU A 168 0.32 13.36 1.37
CA LEU A 168 0.84 12.04 1.71
C LEU A 168 0.91 11.17 0.44
N VAL A 169 2.08 10.61 0.17
CA VAL A 169 2.30 9.65 -0.92
C VAL A 169 2.67 8.30 -0.34
N VAL A 170 1.92 7.28 -0.70
CA VAL A 170 2.15 5.89 -0.27
C VAL A 170 2.44 5.06 -1.51
N ASN A 171 3.67 4.56 -1.59
CA ASN A 171 4.17 3.68 -2.64
C ASN A 171 4.24 2.25 -2.12
N ILE A 172 3.44 1.35 -2.66
CA ILE A 172 3.36 -0.05 -2.19
C ILE A 172 3.79 -1.05 -3.26
N HIS A 173 4.55 -2.06 -2.82
CA HIS A 173 4.67 -3.31 -3.56
C HIS A 173 4.01 -4.42 -2.72
N GLY A 174 2.83 -4.83 -3.12
CA GLY A 174 1.97 -5.77 -2.39
C GLY A 174 2.55 -7.18 -2.32
N ILE A 175 2.28 -7.89 -1.21
CA ILE A 175 2.57 -9.32 -1.10
C ILE A 175 1.91 -10.07 -2.26
N ASN A 176 2.67 -10.93 -2.94
CA ASN A 176 2.21 -11.68 -4.11
C ASN A 176 2.02 -13.18 -3.81
N PHE A 177 3.01 -13.83 -3.23
CA PHE A 177 3.06 -15.28 -3.05
C PHE A 177 2.48 -15.72 -1.70
N ALA A 178 1.17 -15.57 -1.53
CA ALA A 178 0.43 -16.05 -0.36
C ALA A 178 -0.79 -16.85 -0.80
N LEU A 179 -1.03 -18.03 -0.20
CA LEU A 179 -2.25 -18.84 -0.47
C LEU A 179 -3.51 -18.13 0.02
N GLY A 180 -3.42 -17.47 1.15
CA GLY A 180 -4.48 -16.66 1.73
C GLY A 180 -4.42 -15.20 1.31
N ILE A 181 -5.14 -14.37 2.07
CA ILE A 181 -5.14 -12.91 1.95
C ILE A 181 -4.72 -12.23 3.26
N SER A 182 -4.41 -12.99 4.33
CA SER A 182 -4.11 -12.45 5.65
C SER A 182 -2.88 -11.55 5.64
N ASP A 183 -1.79 -12.01 4.99
CA ASP A 183 -0.53 -11.25 4.94
C ASP A 183 -0.69 -9.96 4.14
N LEU A 184 -1.40 -10.02 3.01
CA LEU A 184 -1.75 -8.84 2.22
C LEU A 184 -2.65 -7.87 3.02
N LYS A 185 -3.67 -8.39 3.73
CA LYS A 185 -4.52 -7.56 4.61
C LYS A 185 -3.72 -6.92 5.73
N ASN A 186 -2.75 -7.62 6.30
CA ASN A 186 -1.86 -7.07 7.32
C ASN A 186 -0.97 -5.95 6.76
N GLN A 187 -0.42 -6.13 5.55
CA GLN A 187 0.34 -5.07 4.87
C GLN A 187 -0.55 -3.85 4.60
N PHE A 188 -1.76 -4.05 4.10
CA PHE A 188 -2.72 -2.97 3.89
C PHE A 188 -3.11 -2.28 5.20
N ALA A 189 -3.27 -3.03 6.29
CA ALA A 189 -3.62 -2.46 7.60
C ALA A 189 -2.52 -1.54 8.15
N GLN A 190 -1.24 -1.83 7.88
CA GLN A 190 -0.13 -0.95 8.25
C GLN A 190 -0.20 0.39 7.48
N ALA A 191 -0.36 0.34 6.15
CA ALA A 191 -0.51 1.54 5.34
C ALA A 191 -1.76 2.34 5.74
N ARG A 192 -2.88 1.64 5.96
CA ARG A 192 -4.14 2.21 6.43
C ARG A 192 -3.96 3.02 7.71
N ALA A 193 -3.28 2.47 8.71
CA ALA A 193 -3.10 3.13 10.00
C ALA A 193 -2.39 4.48 9.85
N VAL A 194 -1.41 4.59 8.95
CA VAL A 194 -0.72 5.86 8.67
C VAL A 194 -1.63 6.83 7.90
N ILE A 195 -2.33 6.34 6.86
CA ILE A 195 -3.25 7.17 6.05
C ILE A 195 -4.40 7.73 6.89
N GLU A 196 -4.89 6.98 7.89
CA GLU A 196 -5.96 7.41 8.80
C GLU A 196 -5.56 8.59 9.68
N GLU A 197 -4.28 8.72 10.02
CA GLU A 197 -3.77 9.82 10.85
C GLU A 197 -3.38 11.06 10.03
N HIS A 198 -3.40 10.98 8.71
CA HIS A 198 -3.15 12.12 7.83
C HIS A 198 -4.45 12.77 7.37
N ASP A 199 -4.63 14.06 7.68
CA ASP A 199 -5.84 14.82 7.34
C ASP A 199 -5.80 15.46 5.94
N GLY A 200 -4.64 15.44 5.28
CA GLY A 200 -4.39 16.04 3.96
C GLY A 200 -4.83 15.19 2.78
N PRO A 201 -4.55 15.65 1.55
CA PRO A 201 -4.65 14.86 0.34
C PRO A 201 -3.71 13.67 0.38
N VAL A 202 -4.10 12.58 -0.31
CA VAL A 202 -3.35 11.34 -0.37
C VAL A 202 -3.26 10.84 -1.79
N VAL A 203 -2.09 10.38 -2.19
CA VAL A 203 -1.85 9.49 -3.33
C VAL A 203 -1.41 8.13 -2.79
N PHE A 204 -2.17 7.08 -3.05
CA PHE A 204 -1.81 5.71 -2.72
C PHE A 204 -1.67 4.91 -4.00
N SER A 205 -0.45 4.57 -4.35
CA SER A 205 -0.10 4.02 -5.66
C SER A 205 0.89 2.87 -5.56
N GLY A 206 0.90 2.01 -6.56
CA GLY A 206 1.87 0.93 -6.66
C GLY A 206 1.36 -0.32 -7.37
N ASP A 207 2.15 -1.38 -7.25
CA ASP A 207 1.77 -2.75 -7.58
C ASP A 207 1.14 -3.43 -6.36
N PHE A 208 -0.18 -3.53 -6.38
CA PHE A 208 -0.98 -4.13 -5.27
C PHE A 208 -1.10 -5.65 -5.38
N ASN A 209 -0.64 -6.22 -6.49
CA ASN A 209 -0.77 -7.65 -6.76
C ASN A 209 -2.21 -8.18 -6.63
N THR A 210 -3.20 -7.45 -7.14
CA THR A 210 -4.64 -7.72 -7.02
C THR A 210 -5.16 -8.70 -8.08
N TRP A 211 -4.42 -9.74 -8.38
CA TRP A 211 -4.67 -10.70 -9.47
C TRP A 211 -5.87 -11.65 -9.27
N ARG A 212 -6.65 -11.49 -8.21
CA ARG A 212 -7.89 -12.26 -7.97
C ARG A 212 -8.90 -11.49 -7.12
N SER A 213 -10.18 -11.84 -7.24
CA SER A 213 -11.31 -11.13 -6.62
C SER A 213 -11.21 -10.94 -5.10
N GLN A 214 -10.65 -11.92 -4.37
CA GLN A 214 -10.49 -11.80 -2.92
C GLN A 214 -9.46 -10.72 -2.54
N ARG A 215 -8.40 -10.56 -3.34
CA ARG A 215 -7.36 -9.53 -3.12
C ARG A 215 -7.91 -8.14 -3.47
N ALA A 216 -8.60 -8.04 -4.60
CA ALA A 216 -9.27 -6.81 -5.01
C ALA A 216 -10.28 -6.33 -3.97
N ARG A 217 -11.15 -7.23 -3.48
CA ARG A 217 -12.12 -6.90 -2.41
C ARG A 217 -11.46 -6.45 -1.10
N ALA A 218 -10.36 -7.11 -0.69
CA ALA A 218 -9.65 -6.70 0.51
C ALA A 218 -9.08 -5.29 0.40
N LEU A 219 -8.65 -4.89 -0.79
CA LEU A 219 -8.20 -3.54 -1.10
C LEU A 219 -9.39 -2.56 -1.12
N GLU A 220 -10.48 -2.89 -1.80
CA GLU A 220 -11.71 -2.09 -1.87
C GLU A 220 -12.26 -1.76 -0.48
N GLU A 221 -12.37 -2.76 0.42
CA GLU A 221 -12.81 -2.59 1.81
C GLU A 221 -11.95 -1.56 2.57
N MET A 222 -10.64 -1.56 2.34
CA MET A 222 -9.73 -0.60 2.95
C MET A 222 -9.89 0.80 2.36
N LEU A 223 -9.99 0.90 1.03
CA LEU A 223 -10.10 2.16 0.31
C LEU A 223 -11.38 2.91 0.69
N GLU A 224 -12.51 2.21 0.77
CA GLU A 224 -13.79 2.78 1.18
C GLU A 224 -13.69 3.39 2.60
N ALA A 225 -13.08 2.66 3.54
CA ALA A 225 -12.88 3.14 4.90
C ALA A 225 -12.01 4.41 4.99
N LEU A 226 -11.09 4.60 4.04
CA LEU A 226 -10.16 5.74 3.98
C LEU A 226 -10.68 6.90 3.12
N GLY A 227 -11.81 6.75 2.43
CA GLY A 227 -12.33 7.72 1.47
C GLY A 227 -11.41 7.89 0.25
N LEU A 228 -10.65 6.85 -0.09
CA LEU A 228 -9.79 6.80 -1.28
C LEU A 228 -10.62 6.34 -2.49
N THR A 229 -10.41 6.99 -3.62
CA THR A 229 -11.10 6.71 -4.89
C THR A 229 -10.08 6.25 -5.92
N ALA A 230 -10.41 5.18 -6.65
CA ALA A 230 -9.62 4.72 -7.79
C ALA A 230 -9.64 5.77 -8.92
N LEU A 231 -8.52 5.94 -9.60
CA LEU A 231 -8.50 6.69 -10.85
C LEU A 231 -8.88 5.78 -12.02
N ASP A 232 -9.73 6.29 -12.89
CA ASP A 232 -10.04 5.72 -14.20
C ASP A 232 -9.04 6.26 -15.22
N PHE A 233 -8.64 5.43 -16.16
CA PHE A 233 -7.68 5.79 -17.21
C PHE A 233 -8.37 5.88 -18.55
N ASP A 234 -8.17 6.99 -19.29
CA ASP A 234 -8.71 7.20 -20.65
C ASP A 234 -8.25 6.11 -21.62
N VAL A 235 -6.99 5.69 -21.46
CA VAL A 235 -6.42 4.55 -22.15
C VAL A 235 -5.82 3.63 -21.07
N ASP A 236 -6.34 2.42 -20.95
CA ASP A 236 -5.96 1.46 -19.90
C ASP A 236 -5.21 0.24 -20.46
N HIS A 237 -3.89 0.34 -20.50
CA HIS A 237 -2.96 -0.73 -20.86
C HIS A 237 -2.35 -1.43 -19.63
N ARG A 238 -2.85 -1.17 -18.41
CA ARG A 238 -2.33 -1.86 -17.21
C ARG A 238 -2.29 -3.36 -17.43
N LYS A 239 -1.20 -3.98 -17.04
CA LYS A 239 -1.09 -5.45 -17.12
C LYS A 239 -2.13 -6.09 -16.20
N ARG A 240 -2.77 -7.14 -16.72
CA ARG A 240 -3.85 -7.85 -16.03
C ARG A 240 -3.51 -9.31 -15.91
N PHE A 241 -3.76 -9.87 -14.73
CA PHE A 241 -3.67 -11.30 -14.50
C PHE A 241 -5.08 -11.83 -14.16
N PHE A 242 -5.53 -12.84 -14.87
CA PHE A 242 -6.94 -13.32 -14.79
C PHE A 242 -8.00 -12.20 -14.92
N GLY A 243 -7.71 -11.18 -15.70
CA GLY A 243 -8.61 -10.03 -15.92
C GLY A 243 -8.51 -8.91 -14.88
N TRP A 244 -7.74 -9.09 -13.81
CA TRP A 244 -7.55 -8.12 -12.75
C TRP A 244 -6.27 -7.31 -13.00
N ALA A 245 -6.38 -5.97 -12.91
CA ALA A 245 -5.20 -5.11 -12.94
C ALA A 245 -4.37 -5.31 -11.67
N LEU A 246 -3.04 -5.24 -11.80
CA LEU A 246 -2.10 -5.37 -10.67
C LEU A 246 -1.78 -4.02 -10.05
N ASP A 247 -1.65 -3.00 -10.91
CA ASP A 247 -1.22 -1.66 -10.57
C ASP A 247 -2.41 -0.72 -10.47
N HIS A 248 -2.38 0.18 -9.48
CA HIS A 248 -3.45 1.14 -9.24
C HIS A 248 -2.91 2.46 -8.71
N ILE A 249 -3.68 3.53 -8.93
CA ILE A 249 -3.53 4.82 -8.28
C ILE A 249 -4.87 5.17 -7.62
N TYR A 250 -4.84 5.41 -6.32
CA TYR A 250 -5.98 5.86 -5.54
C TYR A 250 -5.68 7.23 -4.95
N VAL A 251 -6.69 8.08 -4.87
CA VAL A 251 -6.54 9.44 -4.37
C VAL A 251 -7.61 9.80 -3.35
N ARG A 252 -7.26 10.67 -2.40
CA ARG A 252 -8.17 11.34 -1.48
C ARG A 252 -7.89 12.84 -1.52
N GLY A 253 -8.92 13.66 -1.62
CA GLY A 253 -8.79 15.13 -1.65
C GLY A 253 -8.10 15.67 -2.90
N LEU A 254 -7.99 14.87 -3.93
CA LEU A 254 -7.44 15.20 -5.25
C LEU A 254 -8.42 14.73 -6.32
N TYR A 255 -8.37 15.35 -7.49
CA TYR A 255 -9.02 14.85 -8.69
C TYR A 255 -8.04 14.81 -9.86
N SER A 256 -8.30 13.92 -10.81
CA SER A 256 -7.49 13.76 -12.01
C SER A 256 -8.00 14.67 -13.11
N GLU A 257 -7.11 15.46 -13.72
CA GLU A 257 -7.36 16.18 -14.97
C GLU A 257 -7.04 15.31 -16.18
N TYR A 258 -6.11 14.38 -15.99
CA TYR A 258 -5.61 13.50 -17.03
C TYR A 258 -5.09 12.21 -16.38
N ALA A 259 -5.48 11.08 -16.92
CA ALA A 259 -4.96 9.77 -16.50
C ALA A 259 -4.88 8.85 -17.72
N THR A 260 -3.70 8.30 -17.97
CA THR A 260 -3.46 7.37 -19.07
C THR A 260 -2.41 6.32 -18.68
N THR A 261 -2.32 5.29 -19.49
CA THR A 261 -1.25 4.29 -19.41
C THR A 261 -0.60 4.15 -20.79
N LEU A 262 0.68 3.83 -20.79
CA LEU A 262 1.43 3.56 -22.02
C LEU A 262 1.74 2.07 -22.14
N GLN A 263 1.83 1.58 -23.36
CA GLN A 263 2.39 0.27 -23.61
C GLN A 263 3.91 0.35 -23.59
N SER A 264 4.52 -0.60 -22.89
CA SER A 264 5.96 -0.75 -22.80
C SER A 264 6.33 -2.24 -22.84
N ASP A 265 7.43 -2.55 -23.51
CA ASP A 265 8.06 -3.87 -23.48
C ASP A 265 9.26 -3.89 -22.53
N ALA A 266 9.55 -2.77 -21.88
CA ALA A 266 10.67 -2.63 -20.96
C ALA A 266 10.42 -3.28 -19.59
N SER A 267 9.15 -3.56 -19.25
CA SER A 267 8.75 -4.24 -18.02
C SER A 267 7.56 -5.17 -18.28
N ASP A 268 7.34 -6.12 -17.40
CA ASP A 268 6.12 -6.91 -17.34
C ASP A 268 4.91 -6.12 -16.78
N HIS A 269 5.12 -4.86 -16.40
CA HIS A 269 4.10 -3.86 -16.07
C HIS A 269 4.16 -2.68 -17.04
N ASN A 270 3.05 -1.94 -17.15
CA ASN A 270 2.96 -0.74 -17.98
C ASN A 270 2.86 0.52 -17.11
N PRO A 271 3.54 1.62 -17.49
CA PRO A 271 3.49 2.85 -16.71
C PRO A 271 2.10 3.50 -16.71
N MET A 272 1.73 4.05 -15.57
CA MET A 272 0.55 4.88 -15.37
C MET A 272 1.00 6.34 -15.20
N THR A 273 0.39 7.25 -15.94
CA THR A 273 0.68 8.69 -15.88
C THR A 273 -0.59 9.45 -15.57
N VAL A 274 -0.52 10.32 -14.57
CA VAL A 274 -1.67 11.12 -14.15
C VAL A 274 -1.25 12.55 -13.84
N ARG A 275 -2.19 13.49 -14.03
CA ARG A 275 -2.10 14.87 -13.56
C ARG A 275 -3.20 15.12 -12.56
N LEU A 276 -2.81 15.54 -11.36
CA LEU A 276 -3.70 15.70 -10.23
C LEU A 276 -3.80 17.18 -9.82
N ARG A 277 -4.95 17.55 -9.31
CA ARG A 277 -5.19 18.83 -8.64
C ARG A 277 -5.83 18.64 -7.28
N LEU A 278 -5.48 19.54 -6.37
CA LEU A 278 -6.13 19.58 -5.07
C LEU A 278 -7.60 19.94 -5.21
N ALA A 279 -8.47 19.16 -4.55
CA ALA A 279 -9.89 19.44 -4.51
C ALA A 279 -10.17 20.72 -3.68
N GLU A 280 -11.00 21.59 -4.21
CA GLU A 280 -11.36 22.86 -3.56
C GLU A 280 -12.18 22.67 -2.28
N GLN A 281 -12.90 21.54 -2.13
CA GLN A 281 -13.70 21.27 -0.95
C GLN A 281 -12.83 20.84 0.23
N PRO A 282 -13.16 21.32 1.46
CA PRO A 282 -12.47 20.84 2.65
C PRO A 282 -12.67 19.33 2.77
N LEU A 283 -11.58 18.61 3.00
CA LEU A 283 -11.63 17.20 3.38
C LEU A 283 -12.57 17.08 4.59
N ARG A 284 -13.49 16.12 4.57
CA ARG A 284 -14.39 15.90 5.69
C ARG A 284 -13.56 15.64 6.93
N VAL A 285 -13.53 16.62 7.83
CA VAL A 285 -12.91 16.45 9.14
C VAL A 285 -13.58 15.26 9.81
N ARG A 286 -12.81 14.35 10.34
CA ARG A 286 -13.26 13.24 11.18
C ARG A 286 -14.31 13.76 12.16
N ALA A 287 -15.51 13.20 12.14
CA ALA A 287 -16.42 13.40 13.25
C ALA A 287 -15.72 12.87 14.53
N ALA A 288 -15.51 13.74 15.48
CA ALA A 288 -14.91 13.39 16.76
C ALA A 288 -15.62 12.16 17.33
N ARG A 289 -14.84 11.11 17.63
CA ARG A 289 -15.33 9.88 18.27
C ARG A 289 -15.55 10.12 19.74
#